data_a09eab63939e20b84c15beedd9f2f63d
#
_entry.id   a09eab63939e20b84c15beedd9f2f63d
#
_cell.length_a   1.000
_cell.length_b   1.000
_cell.length_c   1.000
_cell.angle_alpha   90.00
_cell.angle_beta   90.00
_cell.angle_gamma   90.00
#
_symmetry.space_group_name_H-M   'P 1'
#
loop_
_entity.id
_entity.type
_entity.pdbx_description
1 polymer ?
#
loop_
_entity_poly.entity_id
_entity_poly.type
_entity_poly.pdbx_seq_one_letter_code
_entity_poly.pdbx_strand_id
1 'polypeptide(L)'
;MKITRNQFLKLIPAAALTLTGCGSKAQPANTESLVFSHHYKLDYAQQFTADCYEGGYTMLTLTESGEQFLVTPEDAAEVEGLPESVTVLRQPIRNIYLVSTSVMDLFLALDGLDS
;
A
#
# COMPACT_ATOMS: atom_id res chain seq x y z
N MET A 1 -10.72 -49.49 -42.14
CA MET A 1 -10.42 -48.33 -41.25
C MET A 1 -9.48 -48.78 -40.15
N LYS A 2 -8.24 -48.44 -40.27
CA LYS A 2 -7.24 -48.77 -39.22
C LYS A 2 -7.06 -47.55 -38.33
N ILE A 3 -7.62 -47.61 -37.15
CA ILE A 3 -7.39 -46.59 -36.11
C ILE A 3 -6.01 -46.86 -35.51
N THR A 4 -5.07 -46.01 -35.81
CA THR A 4 -3.71 -46.11 -35.32
C THR A 4 -3.67 -45.78 -33.82
N ARG A 5 -3.14 -46.71 -33.03
CA ARG A 5 -3.02 -46.69 -31.57
C ARG A 5 -2.20 -45.54 -30.96
N ASN A 6 -1.73 -44.63 -31.75
CA ASN A 6 -0.82 -43.56 -31.30
C ASN A 6 -1.51 -42.22 -30.96
N GLN A 7 -2.84 -42.16 -31.02
CA GLN A 7 -3.54 -40.90 -30.67
C GLN A 7 -4.09 -40.87 -29.26
N PHE A 8 -3.97 -41.96 -28.51
CA PHE A 8 -4.44 -42.00 -27.10
C PHE A 8 -3.45 -41.56 -26.05
N LEU A 9 -2.21 -41.24 -26.44
CA LEU A 9 -1.15 -40.92 -25.46
C LEU A 9 -0.89 -39.42 -25.26
N LYS A 10 -1.82 -38.56 -25.66
CA LYS A 10 -1.64 -37.09 -25.51
C LYS A 10 -2.63 -36.40 -24.57
N LEU A 11 -3.25 -37.11 -23.67
CA LEU A 11 -4.14 -36.51 -22.68
C LEU A 11 -3.73 -36.97 -21.25
N ILE A 12 -2.57 -36.49 -20.81
CA ILE A 12 -2.28 -36.40 -19.39
C ILE A 12 -2.13 -34.91 -19.10
N PRO A 13 -3.11 -34.23 -18.50
CA PRO A 13 -2.86 -32.95 -17.92
C PRO A 13 -2.03 -33.18 -16.65
N ALA A 14 -0.77 -32.85 -16.71
CA ALA A 14 0.04 -32.71 -15.51
C ALA A 14 -0.55 -31.55 -14.70
N ALA A 15 -1.36 -31.86 -13.71
CA ALA A 15 -1.78 -30.94 -12.68
C ALA A 15 -0.57 -30.65 -11.80
N ALA A 16 0.22 -29.67 -12.16
CA ALA A 16 1.22 -29.08 -11.30
C ALA A 16 0.51 -28.32 -10.18
N LEU A 17 0.34 -28.97 -9.03
CA LEU A 17 -0.01 -28.30 -7.78
C LEU A 17 1.18 -27.45 -7.35
N THR A 18 1.20 -26.20 -7.79
CA THR A 18 2.08 -25.19 -7.21
C THR A 18 1.45 -24.73 -5.91
N LEU A 19 1.93 -25.30 -4.80
CA LEU A 19 1.75 -24.71 -3.48
C LEU A 19 2.57 -23.41 -3.44
N THR A 20 1.96 -22.31 -3.87
CA THR A 20 2.50 -20.99 -3.60
C THR A 20 2.22 -20.67 -2.15
N GLY A 21 3.29 -20.77 -1.33
CA GLY A 21 3.26 -20.34 0.05
C GLY A 21 2.85 -18.86 0.13
N CYS A 22 1.86 -18.56 0.94
CA CYS A 22 1.48 -17.21 1.33
C CYS A 22 2.60 -16.54 2.10
N GLY A 23 3.50 -15.88 1.37
CA GLY A 23 4.25 -14.76 1.91
C GLY A 23 3.48 -13.51 1.49
N SER A 24 2.64 -12.99 2.37
CA SER A 24 1.99 -11.71 2.15
C SER A 24 3.03 -10.59 2.20
N LYS A 25 3.77 -10.41 1.12
CA LYS A 25 4.37 -9.10 0.85
C LYS A 25 3.20 -8.21 0.47
N ALA A 26 2.94 -7.18 1.28
CA ALA A 26 2.00 -6.12 0.94
C ALA A 26 2.32 -5.67 -0.48
N GLN A 27 1.42 -5.99 -1.41
CA GLN A 27 1.56 -5.58 -2.80
C GLN A 27 1.31 -4.09 -2.82
N PRO A 28 2.21 -3.25 -3.36
CA PRO A 28 1.96 -1.83 -3.45
C PRO A 28 0.63 -1.61 -4.17
N ALA A 29 -0.20 -0.74 -3.63
CA ALA A 29 -1.46 -0.37 -4.24
C ALA A 29 -1.21 0.03 -5.70
N ASN A 30 -2.02 -0.50 -6.60
CA ASN A 30 -1.91 -0.21 -8.03
C ASN A 30 -2.41 1.21 -8.26
N THR A 31 -1.54 2.18 -8.05
CA THR A 31 -1.79 3.61 -8.22
C THR A 31 -1.40 3.99 -9.65
N GLU A 32 -2.18 3.55 -10.63
CA GLU A 32 -1.87 3.74 -12.06
C GLU A 32 -1.67 5.23 -12.45
N SER A 33 -2.14 6.15 -11.62
CA SER A 33 -2.01 7.60 -11.85
C SER A 33 -0.86 8.26 -11.09
N LEU A 34 -0.22 7.57 -10.14
CA LEU A 34 0.87 8.14 -9.33
C LEU A 34 2.23 7.66 -9.83
N VAL A 35 3.10 8.60 -10.17
CA VAL A 35 4.47 8.30 -10.57
C VAL A 35 5.34 8.18 -9.32
N PHE A 36 5.86 6.98 -9.06
CA PHE A 36 6.76 6.72 -7.94
C PHE A 36 8.05 7.53 -8.08
N SER A 37 8.48 8.18 -7.00
CA SER A 37 9.70 8.96 -6.93
C SER A 37 10.79 8.22 -6.14
N HIS A 38 10.57 8.02 -4.85
CA HIS A 38 11.56 7.37 -3.97
C HIS A 38 10.91 6.84 -2.70
N HIS A 39 11.62 5.92 -2.03
CA HIS A 39 11.30 5.52 -0.66
C HIS A 39 11.87 6.54 0.33
N TYR A 40 11.04 7.03 1.23
CA TYR A 40 11.54 7.87 2.31
C TYR A 40 12.30 7.00 3.32
N LYS A 41 13.55 7.35 3.57
CA LYS A 41 14.38 6.61 4.51
C LYS A 41 13.95 6.93 5.95
N LEU A 42 13.46 5.93 6.66
CA LEU A 42 13.13 6.02 8.08
C LEU A 42 14.29 5.43 8.88
N ASP A 43 14.96 6.26 9.69
CA ASP A 43 16.13 5.80 10.43
C ASP A 43 15.75 5.03 11.72
N TYR A 44 14.59 5.29 12.29
CA TYR A 44 14.16 4.71 13.57
C TYR A 44 12.82 3.96 13.49
N ALA A 45 11.89 4.42 12.67
CA ALA A 45 10.58 3.80 12.55
C ALA A 45 10.66 2.53 11.70
N GLN A 46 10.12 1.42 12.23
CA GLN A 46 10.12 0.11 11.56
C GLN A 46 8.72 -0.43 11.30
N GLN A 47 7.69 0.24 11.83
CA GLN A 47 6.32 -0.25 11.78
C GLN A 47 5.54 0.26 10.57
N PHE A 48 6.12 1.15 9.78
CA PHE A 48 5.55 1.61 8.53
C PHE A 48 6.64 1.95 7.51
N THR A 49 6.24 2.01 6.25
CA THR A 49 7.06 2.53 5.15
C THR A 49 6.41 3.78 4.59
N ALA A 50 7.20 4.64 3.96
CA ALA A 50 6.73 5.85 3.30
C ALA A 50 7.28 5.90 1.87
N ASP A 51 6.38 5.85 0.91
CA ASP A 51 6.69 5.89 -0.52
C ASP A 51 6.24 7.24 -1.07
N CYS A 52 7.21 8.01 -1.57
CA CYS A 52 6.97 9.33 -2.14
C CYS A 52 6.71 9.23 -3.65
N TYR A 53 5.73 10.00 -4.11
CA TYR A 53 5.33 10.10 -5.50
C TYR A 53 5.46 11.54 -6.00
N GLU A 54 5.54 11.72 -7.32
CA GLU A 54 5.55 13.04 -7.92
C GLU A 54 4.28 13.83 -7.56
N GLY A 55 4.39 15.14 -7.43
CA GLY A 55 3.28 16.00 -6.98
C GLY A 55 3.09 16.07 -5.47
N GLY A 56 4.02 15.49 -4.68
CA GLY A 56 4.02 15.58 -3.21
C GLY A 56 3.12 14.57 -2.51
N TYR A 57 2.60 13.58 -3.21
CA TYR A 57 1.84 12.50 -2.59
C TYR A 57 2.77 11.54 -1.84
N THR A 58 2.30 11.02 -0.71
CA THR A 58 3.06 10.03 0.06
C THR A 58 2.14 8.89 0.49
N MET A 59 2.51 7.67 0.15
CA MET A 59 1.83 6.46 0.61
C MET A 59 2.52 5.94 1.87
N LEU A 60 1.78 5.89 2.95
CA LEU A 60 2.19 5.22 4.18
C LEU A 60 1.61 3.82 4.20
N THR A 61 2.45 2.81 4.45
CA THR A 61 2.00 1.42 4.58
C THR A 61 2.41 0.88 5.94
N LEU A 62 1.44 0.47 6.76
CA LEU A 62 1.71 -0.18 8.03
C LEU A 62 2.25 -1.59 7.78
N THR A 63 3.39 -1.91 8.39
CA THR A 63 4.11 -3.17 8.13
C THR A 63 3.35 -4.39 8.66
N GLU A 64 2.67 -4.23 9.78
CA GLU A 64 1.98 -5.33 10.46
C GLU A 64 0.61 -5.63 9.84
N SER A 65 -0.22 -4.61 9.66
CA SER A 65 -1.59 -4.77 9.15
C SER A 65 -1.70 -4.71 7.63
N GLY A 66 -0.72 -4.09 6.96
CA GLY A 66 -0.77 -3.81 5.52
C GLY A 66 -1.72 -2.67 5.16
N GLU A 67 -2.30 -1.97 6.14
CA GLU A 67 -3.14 -0.79 5.89
C GLU A 67 -2.35 0.30 5.20
N GLN A 68 -3.01 0.99 4.27
CA GLN A 68 -2.40 2.02 3.45
C GLN A 68 -3.13 3.35 3.60
N PHE A 69 -2.34 4.41 3.72
CA PHE A 69 -2.81 5.79 3.83
C PHE A 69 -2.11 6.65 2.80
N LEU A 70 -2.88 7.24 1.89
CA LEU A 70 -2.34 8.19 0.92
C LEU A 70 -2.45 9.61 1.46
N VAL A 71 -1.33 10.20 1.83
CA VAL A 71 -1.25 11.61 2.21
C VAL A 71 -1.20 12.46 0.94
N THR A 72 -2.17 13.35 0.79
CA THR A 72 -2.27 14.23 -0.39
C THR A 72 -2.07 15.69 0.02
N PRO A 73 -1.31 16.49 -0.75
CA PRO A 73 -1.21 17.93 -0.52
C PRO A 73 -2.59 18.64 -0.62
N GLU A 74 -2.72 19.81 -0.01
CA GLU A 74 -3.97 20.57 0.03
C GLU A 74 -4.53 20.86 -1.36
N ASP A 75 -3.67 21.31 -2.27
CA ASP A 75 -4.02 21.73 -3.62
C ASP A 75 -3.84 20.62 -4.67
N ALA A 76 -3.56 19.39 -4.24
CA ALA A 76 -3.35 18.30 -5.16
C ALA A 76 -4.65 17.79 -5.77
N ALA A 77 -4.57 17.32 -7.01
CA ALA A 77 -5.69 16.68 -7.68
C ALA A 77 -6.08 15.38 -6.94
N GLU A 78 -7.36 15.02 -7.03
CA GLU A 78 -7.81 13.72 -6.54
C GLU A 78 -7.17 12.60 -7.38
N VAL A 79 -6.74 11.55 -6.68
CA VAL A 79 -6.17 10.36 -7.32
C VAL A 79 -7.31 9.39 -7.61
N GLU A 80 -7.58 9.18 -8.89
CA GLU A 80 -8.60 8.23 -9.33
C GLU A 80 -8.06 6.80 -9.35
N GLY A 81 -8.94 5.82 -9.21
CA GLY A 81 -8.59 4.39 -9.31
C GLY A 81 -7.86 3.83 -8.09
N LEU A 82 -7.89 4.54 -6.95
CA LEU A 82 -7.37 3.99 -5.70
C LEU A 82 -8.22 2.80 -5.23
N PRO A 83 -7.59 1.72 -4.72
CA PRO A 83 -8.30 0.66 -4.05
C PRO A 83 -9.12 1.18 -2.86
N GLU A 84 -10.29 0.61 -2.61
CA GLU A 84 -11.13 0.97 -1.44
C GLU A 84 -10.43 0.76 -0.09
N SER A 85 -9.39 -0.06 -0.07
CA SER A 85 -8.55 -0.31 1.10
C SER A 85 -7.59 0.83 1.44
N VAL A 86 -7.41 1.81 0.56
CA VAL A 86 -6.52 2.95 0.78
C VAL A 86 -7.30 4.10 1.38
N THR A 87 -6.91 4.55 2.55
CA THR A 87 -7.47 5.74 3.20
C THR A 87 -6.75 6.99 2.72
N VAL A 88 -7.50 7.96 2.19
CA VAL A 88 -6.92 9.24 1.73
C VAL A 88 -6.92 10.24 2.89
N LEU A 89 -5.75 10.80 3.17
CA LEU A 89 -5.52 11.84 4.17
C LEU A 89 -5.11 13.14 3.47
N ARG A 90 -6.04 14.07 3.33
CA ARG A 90 -5.78 15.37 2.69
C ARG A 90 -5.18 16.36 3.68
N GLN A 91 -4.09 16.99 3.30
CA GLN A 91 -3.48 18.06 4.08
C GLN A 91 -4.24 19.41 3.87
N PRO A 92 -4.26 20.31 4.88
CA PRO A 92 -3.86 20.06 6.27
C PRO A 92 -4.86 19.14 6.98
N ILE A 93 -4.35 18.18 7.76
CA ILE A 93 -5.20 17.30 8.56
C ILE A 93 -5.79 18.13 9.70
N ARG A 94 -7.11 18.23 9.74
CA ARG A 94 -7.87 19.00 10.75
C ARG A 94 -8.75 18.07 11.58
N ASN A 95 -9.17 18.53 12.74
CA ASN A 95 -10.05 17.78 13.65
C ASN A 95 -9.49 16.43 14.07
N ILE A 96 -8.25 16.43 14.54
CA ILE A 96 -7.57 15.23 15.02
C ILE A 96 -8.10 14.88 16.41
N TYR A 97 -8.56 13.63 16.58
CA TYR A 97 -8.98 13.11 17.87
C TYR A 97 -7.88 12.26 18.51
N LEU A 98 -7.28 12.76 19.57
CA LEU A 98 -6.19 12.11 20.30
C LEU A 98 -6.74 11.35 21.51
N VAL A 99 -6.56 10.04 21.53
CA VAL A 99 -7.06 9.15 22.60
C VAL A 99 -5.97 8.71 23.57
N SER A 100 -4.72 9.11 23.35
CA SER A 100 -3.58 8.71 24.15
C SER A 100 -2.76 9.91 24.58
N THR A 101 -2.40 9.98 25.87
CA THR A 101 -1.50 11.03 26.41
C THR A 101 -0.13 11.01 25.77
N SER A 102 0.40 9.82 25.46
CA SER A 102 1.70 9.68 24.79
C SER A 102 1.70 10.27 23.37
N VAL A 103 0.58 10.17 22.66
CA VAL A 103 0.40 10.79 21.35
C VAL A 103 0.28 12.31 21.50
N MET A 104 -0.38 12.80 22.55
CA MET A 104 -0.48 14.23 22.86
C MET A 104 0.90 14.85 23.06
N ASP A 105 1.81 14.16 23.78
CA ASP A 105 3.17 14.63 24.01
C ASP A 105 3.95 14.77 22.69
N LEU A 106 3.74 13.87 21.73
CA LEU A 106 4.33 13.99 20.39
C LEU A 106 3.78 15.21 19.62
N PHE A 107 2.48 15.46 19.70
CA PHE A 107 1.87 16.66 19.09
C PHE A 107 2.38 17.95 19.71
N LEU A 108 2.56 18.00 21.04
CA LEU A 108 3.19 19.12 21.74
C LEU A 108 4.63 19.35 21.26
N ALA A 109 5.41 18.29 21.12
CA ALA A 109 6.79 18.37 20.66
C ALA A 109 6.92 18.87 19.20
N LEU A 110 5.88 18.66 18.39
CA LEU A 110 5.81 19.09 17.00
C LEU A 110 5.09 20.43 16.81
N ASP A 111 4.68 21.10 17.90
CA ASP A 111 3.89 22.33 17.89
C ASP A 111 2.56 22.17 17.09
N GLY A 112 2.00 20.98 17.14
CA GLY A 112 0.86 20.56 16.33
C GLY A 112 -0.52 20.71 16.99
N LEU A 113 -0.61 21.34 18.17
CA LEU A 113 -1.90 21.51 18.86
C LEU A 113 -2.78 22.63 18.30
N ASP A 114 -2.20 23.52 17.53
CA ASP A 114 -2.91 24.63 16.90
C ASP A 114 -3.43 24.31 15.47
N SER A 115 -3.39 23.03 15.10
CA SER A 115 -3.74 22.54 13.75
C SER A 115 -5.20 22.15 13.61
#